data_6219a8c95040ace4ecfdc3347f81befd
#
_entry.id   6219a8c95040ace4ecfdc3347f81befd
#
_cell.length_a   1.000
_cell.length_b   1.000
_cell.length_c   1.000
_cell.angle_alpha   90.00
_cell.angle_beta   90.00
_cell.angle_gamma   90.00
#
_symmetry.space_group_name_H-M   'P 1'
#
loop_
_entity.id
_entity.type
_entity.pdbx_description
1 polymer ?
#
loop_
_entity_poly.entity_id
_entity_poly.type
_entity_poly.pdbx_seq_one_letter_code
_entity_poly.pdbx_strand_id
1 'polypeptide(L)'
;YFKYDLKLPIWEQLQAVRPKIKDLVALCAEIGIQPMFQNHSGQDYFGAAVWDIFSIMREYPAAQFSFAFDILHATCEGGKSWPLEFNLVKDHIGAAYFKDFKWEGRKLVTVPLGEGQVDPKYGEMLMKTGYSGPISLHVEYLGGDPKDPTVLKGFREAHLRDMKTLRSWLRRA
;
A
#
# COMPACT_ATOMS: atom_id res chain seq x y z
N TYR A 1 -11.08 -4.50 -6.77
CA TYR A 1 -10.57 -5.37 -5.71
C TYR A 1 -11.35 -6.68 -5.69
N PHE A 2 -10.67 -7.82 -5.49
CA PHE A 2 -11.32 -9.07 -5.15
C PHE A 2 -11.77 -9.00 -3.69
N LYS A 3 -12.99 -9.49 -3.42
CA LYS A 3 -13.55 -9.55 -2.07
C LYS A 3 -13.90 -10.99 -1.70
N TYR A 4 -13.65 -11.32 -0.46
CA TYR A 4 -14.12 -12.59 0.09
C TYR A 4 -15.61 -12.55 0.40
N ASP A 5 -16.33 -13.62 0.08
CA ASP A 5 -17.64 -13.89 0.68
C ASP A 5 -17.41 -14.50 2.07
N LEU A 6 -17.68 -13.72 3.11
CA LEU A 6 -17.47 -14.15 4.51
C LEU A 6 -18.40 -15.27 4.95
N LYS A 7 -19.37 -15.69 4.12
CA LYS A 7 -20.25 -16.84 4.36
C LYS A 7 -19.64 -18.16 3.88
N LEU A 8 -18.58 -18.10 3.10
CA LEU A 8 -17.91 -19.25 2.51
C LEU A 8 -16.51 -19.42 3.12
N PRO A 9 -15.92 -20.63 3.07
CA PRO A 9 -14.57 -20.87 3.57
C PRO A 9 -13.55 -19.98 2.84
N ILE A 10 -12.77 -19.22 3.59
CA ILE A 10 -11.80 -18.25 3.04
C ILE A 10 -10.68 -18.95 2.28
N TRP A 11 -10.24 -20.12 2.78
CA TRP A 11 -9.12 -20.83 2.17
C TRP A 11 -9.42 -21.31 0.75
N GLU A 12 -10.62 -21.83 0.50
CA GLU A 12 -11.06 -22.27 -0.82
C GLU A 12 -11.14 -21.11 -1.80
N GLN A 13 -11.63 -19.95 -1.34
CA GLN A 13 -11.67 -18.74 -2.15
C GLN A 13 -10.25 -18.24 -2.51
N LEU A 14 -9.31 -18.29 -1.54
CA LEU A 14 -7.91 -17.98 -1.78
C LEU A 14 -7.32 -18.92 -2.85
N GLN A 15 -7.58 -20.22 -2.78
CA GLN A 15 -7.11 -21.18 -3.79
C GLN A 15 -7.72 -20.88 -5.17
N ALA A 16 -9.00 -20.48 -5.24
CA ALA A 16 -9.68 -20.16 -6.49
C ALA A 16 -9.15 -18.89 -7.20
N VAL A 17 -8.45 -18.00 -6.47
CA VAL A 17 -7.81 -16.81 -7.06
C VAL A 17 -6.48 -17.15 -7.73
N ARG A 18 -5.76 -18.18 -7.27
CA ARG A 18 -4.43 -18.55 -7.80
C ARG A 18 -4.35 -18.66 -9.32
N PRO A 19 -5.23 -19.42 -10.02
CA PRO A 19 -5.16 -19.51 -11.48
C PRO A 19 -5.37 -18.16 -12.15
N LYS A 20 -6.24 -17.30 -11.61
CA LYS A 20 -6.48 -15.96 -12.17
C LYS A 20 -5.24 -15.07 -12.04
N ILE A 21 -4.53 -15.14 -10.92
CA ILE A 21 -3.26 -14.43 -10.73
C ILE A 21 -2.20 -14.97 -11.69
N LYS A 22 -2.10 -16.29 -11.85
CA LYS A 22 -1.18 -16.92 -12.80
C LYS A 22 -1.40 -16.42 -14.23
N ASP A 23 -2.64 -16.40 -14.68
CA ASP A 23 -3.00 -15.92 -16.03
C ASP A 23 -2.68 -14.43 -16.19
N LEU A 24 -2.96 -13.61 -15.17
CA LEU A 24 -2.61 -12.19 -15.17
C LEU A 24 -1.09 -11.96 -15.25
N VAL A 25 -0.31 -12.69 -14.44
CA VAL A 25 1.15 -12.57 -14.45
C VAL A 25 1.73 -12.99 -15.80
N ALA A 26 1.20 -14.08 -16.40
CA ALA A 26 1.63 -14.53 -17.72
C ALA A 26 1.33 -13.48 -18.79
N LEU A 27 0.11 -12.94 -18.82
CA LEU A 27 -0.28 -11.88 -19.76
C LEU A 27 0.59 -10.63 -19.61
N CYS A 28 0.86 -10.22 -18.36
CA CYS A 28 1.71 -9.06 -18.09
C CYS A 28 3.15 -9.29 -18.59
N ALA A 29 3.67 -10.50 -18.44
CA ALA A 29 4.99 -10.86 -18.95
C ALA A 29 5.07 -10.80 -20.48
N GLU A 30 4.03 -11.24 -21.19
CA GLU A 30 3.95 -11.18 -22.67
C GLU A 30 4.01 -9.74 -23.20
N ILE A 31 3.44 -8.78 -22.47
CA ILE A 31 3.40 -7.37 -22.87
C ILE A 31 4.47 -6.49 -22.18
N GLY A 32 5.39 -7.11 -21.44
CA GLY A 32 6.49 -6.41 -20.79
C GLY A 32 6.08 -5.50 -19.63
N ILE A 33 4.98 -5.82 -18.92
CA ILE A 33 4.47 -5.06 -17.77
C ILE A 33 4.68 -5.88 -16.49
N GLN A 34 5.14 -5.23 -15.42
CA GLN A 34 5.19 -5.83 -14.09
C GLN A 34 3.89 -5.54 -13.34
N PRO A 35 3.04 -6.53 -13.05
CA PRO A 35 1.87 -6.33 -12.20
C PRO A 35 2.27 -6.12 -10.76
N MET A 36 1.61 -5.19 -10.09
CA MET A 36 1.76 -4.92 -8.68
C MET A 36 0.42 -5.00 -7.97
N PHE A 37 0.41 -5.62 -6.79
CA PHE A 37 -0.76 -5.68 -5.93
C PHE A 37 -0.67 -4.62 -4.83
N GLN A 38 -1.65 -3.72 -4.74
CA GLN A 38 -1.75 -2.79 -3.62
C GLN A 38 -2.57 -3.42 -2.49
N ASN A 39 -1.99 -3.54 -1.30
CA ASN A 39 -2.76 -3.86 -0.10
C ASN A 39 -3.71 -2.71 0.24
N HIS A 40 -4.95 -3.03 0.61
CA HIS A 40 -5.98 -2.05 0.87
C HIS A 40 -6.89 -2.49 2.01
N SER A 41 -7.19 -1.57 2.95
CA SER A 41 -8.07 -1.82 4.09
C SER A 41 -9.49 -2.16 3.66
N GLY A 42 -10.10 -3.13 4.34
CA GLY A 42 -11.48 -3.53 4.12
C GLY A 42 -11.78 -4.87 4.76
N GLN A 43 -12.93 -4.99 5.42
CA GLN A 43 -13.29 -6.18 6.21
C GLN A 43 -13.33 -7.49 5.41
N ASP A 44 -13.45 -7.39 4.09
CA ASP A 44 -13.61 -8.52 3.17
C ASP A 44 -12.61 -8.47 1.99
N TYR A 45 -11.62 -7.56 2.02
CA TYR A 45 -10.71 -7.39 0.91
C TYR A 45 -9.58 -8.43 0.92
N PHE A 46 -9.42 -9.09 -0.21
CA PHE A 46 -8.23 -9.87 -0.50
C PHE A 46 -6.99 -8.97 -0.47
N GLY A 47 -5.97 -9.41 0.28
CA GLY A 47 -4.74 -8.65 0.47
C GLY A 47 -4.82 -7.53 1.50
N ALA A 48 -5.94 -7.36 2.23
CA ALA A 48 -6.01 -6.41 3.34
C ALA A 48 -4.97 -6.77 4.42
N ALA A 49 -4.95 -8.01 4.84
CA ALA A 49 -4.02 -8.53 5.85
C ALA A 49 -2.65 -8.95 5.27
N VAL A 50 -2.36 -8.66 4.00
CA VAL A 50 -1.08 -8.94 3.31
C VAL A 50 -0.73 -10.43 3.18
N TRP A 51 -0.91 -11.22 4.25
CA TRP A 51 -0.50 -12.64 4.33
C TRP A 51 -1.15 -13.54 3.28
N ASP A 52 -2.40 -13.32 2.96
CA ASP A 52 -3.17 -14.10 2.00
C ASP A 52 -2.61 -13.94 0.58
N ILE A 53 -2.50 -12.71 0.07
CA ILE A 53 -1.90 -12.45 -1.23
C ILE A 53 -0.43 -12.86 -1.28
N PHE A 54 0.35 -12.63 -0.22
CA PHE A 54 1.74 -13.01 -0.19
C PHE A 54 1.93 -14.53 -0.25
N SER A 55 0.98 -15.32 0.27
CA SER A 55 1.01 -16.79 0.13
C SER A 55 1.04 -17.24 -1.34
N ILE A 56 0.53 -16.41 -2.25
CA ILE A 56 0.55 -16.63 -3.70
C ILE A 56 1.74 -15.90 -4.35
N MET A 57 1.94 -14.64 -4.00
CA MET A 57 2.96 -13.78 -4.62
C MET A 57 4.37 -14.35 -4.48
N ARG A 58 4.69 -14.96 -3.33
CA ARG A 58 6.01 -15.59 -3.06
C ARG A 58 6.38 -16.74 -4.02
N GLU A 59 5.44 -17.21 -4.82
CA GLU A 59 5.67 -18.23 -5.85
C GLU A 59 6.28 -17.64 -7.14
N TYR A 60 6.32 -16.31 -7.23
CA TYR A 60 6.84 -15.56 -8.37
C TYR A 60 8.09 -14.75 -7.95
N PRO A 61 9.07 -14.59 -8.84
CA PRO A 61 10.10 -13.58 -8.64
C PRO A 61 9.50 -12.19 -8.46
N ALA A 62 10.09 -11.35 -7.61
CA ALA A 62 9.61 -9.98 -7.37
C ALA A 62 9.52 -9.14 -8.66
N ALA A 63 10.39 -9.39 -9.64
CA ALA A 63 10.35 -8.74 -10.95
C ALA A 63 9.13 -9.14 -11.81
N GLN A 64 8.46 -10.26 -11.51
CA GLN A 64 7.28 -10.71 -12.23
C GLN A 64 5.98 -10.36 -11.54
N PHE A 65 5.96 -10.33 -10.20
CA PHE A 65 4.80 -9.95 -9.41
C PHE A 65 5.23 -9.36 -8.07
N SER A 66 4.80 -8.15 -7.77
CA SER A 66 5.27 -7.41 -6.59
C SER A 66 4.14 -6.67 -5.86
N PHE A 67 4.49 -6.07 -4.71
CA PHE A 67 3.61 -5.16 -3.99
C PHE A 67 3.80 -3.70 -4.42
N ALA A 68 2.69 -2.99 -4.57
CA ALA A 68 2.60 -1.57 -4.29
C ALA A 68 2.23 -1.43 -2.81
N PHE A 69 3.24 -1.44 -1.92
CA PHE A 69 3.02 -1.54 -0.48
C PHE A 69 2.57 -0.21 0.11
N ASP A 70 1.33 -0.19 0.60
CA ASP A 70 0.69 0.98 1.17
C ASP A 70 0.74 0.91 2.70
N ILE A 71 1.56 1.76 3.30
CA ILE A 71 1.79 1.75 4.75
C ILE A 71 0.56 2.19 5.55
N LEU A 72 -0.31 3.07 5.02
CA LEU A 72 -1.55 3.42 5.71
C LEU A 72 -2.39 2.17 5.92
N HIS A 73 -2.61 1.41 4.84
CA HIS A 73 -3.45 0.21 4.90
C HIS A 73 -2.82 -0.88 5.76
N ALA A 74 -1.50 -1.10 5.68
CA ALA A 74 -0.79 -2.02 6.56
C ALA A 74 -0.89 -1.60 8.05
N THR A 75 -0.81 -0.29 8.34
CA THR A 75 -1.00 0.22 9.70
C THR A 75 -2.45 0.08 10.18
N CYS A 76 -3.42 0.30 9.29
CA CYS A 76 -4.84 0.17 9.59
C CYS A 76 -5.22 -1.28 9.96
N GLU A 77 -4.80 -2.24 9.16
CA GLU A 77 -5.14 -3.66 9.32
C GLU A 77 -4.22 -4.37 10.32
N GLY A 78 -2.92 -4.12 10.25
CA GLY A 78 -1.93 -4.75 11.13
C GLY A 78 -1.75 -4.06 12.48
N GLY A 79 -2.17 -2.80 12.63
CA GLY A 79 -1.93 -2.02 13.83
C GLY A 79 -0.44 -2.03 14.20
N LYS A 80 -0.10 -2.43 15.43
CA LYS A 80 1.29 -2.53 15.89
C LYS A 80 2.12 -3.59 15.18
N SER A 81 1.49 -4.51 14.44
CA SER A 81 2.17 -5.59 13.72
C SER A 81 2.51 -5.25 12.27
N TRP A 82 2.25 -4.03 11.78
CA TRP A 82 2.66 -3.61 10.44
C TRP A 82 4.15 -3.89 10.12
N PRO A 83 5.11 -3.84 11.08
CA PRO A 83 6.50 -4.19 10.77
C PRO A 83 6.71 -5.66 10.44
N LEU A 84 5.84 -6.56 10.93
CA LEU A 84 5.86 -7.98 10.52
C LEU A 84 5.41 -8.11 9.07
N GLU A 85 4.33 -7.42 8.68
CA GLU A 85 3.84 -7.40 7.30
C GLU A 85 4.91 -6.84 6.34
N PHE A 86 5.53 -5.72 6.71
CA PHE A 86 6.64 -5.16 5.93
C PHE A 86 7.79 -6.17 5.79
N ASN A 87 8.27 -6.76 6.87
CA ASN A 87 9.38 -7.72 6.82
C ASN A 87 9.03 -8.98 6.03
N LEU A 88 7.76 -9.38 6.03
CA LEU A 88 7.26 -10.49 5.24
C LEU A 88 7.42 -10.23 3.73
N VAL A 89 7.13 -9.01 3.28
CA VAL A 89 7.01 -8.68 1.85
C VAL A 89 8.12 -7.80 1.31
N LYS A 90 9.05 -7.32 2.14
CA LYS A 90 10.05 -6.29 1.78
C LYS A 90 10.82 -6.58 0.50
N ASP A 91 11.14 -7.85 0.24
CA ASP A 91 11.88 -8.26 -0.96
C ASP A 91 11.00 -8.35 -2.21
N HIS A 92 9.69 -8.13 -2.06
CA HIS A 92 8.69 -8.08 -3.14
C HIS A 92 8.07 -6.68 -3.31
N ILE A 93 8.60 -5.65 -2.64
CA ILE A 93 8.08 -4.29 -2.80
C ILE A 93 8.58 -3.70 -4.12
N GLY A 94 7.69 -3.53 -5.09
CA GLY A 94 7.95 -2.88 -6.37
C GLY A 94 7.64 -1.38 -6.35
N ALA A 95 6.67 -0.95 -5.53
CA ALA A 95 6.35 0.45 -5.27
C ALA A 95 6.01 0.65 -3.79
N ALA A 96 6.40 1.80 -3.21
CA ALA A 96 6.11 2.14 -1.83
C ALA A 96 5.16 3.35 -1.78
N TYR A 97 4.03 3.21 -1.07
CA TYR A 97 3.01 4.24 -0.99
C TYR A 97 2.96 4.83 0.41
N PHE A 98 2.93 6.16 0.46
CA PHE A 98 2.90 6.94 1.69
C PHE A 98 1.65 7.81 1.73
N LYS A 99 0.85 7.62 2.74
CA LYS A 99 -0.27 8.45 3.17
C LYS A 99 -0.53 8.19 4.65
N ASP A 100 -1.29 9.04 5.32
CA ASP A 100 -1.52 8.95 6.75
C ASP A 100 -2.99 9.07 7.12
N PHE A 101 -3.36 8.59 8.30
CA PHE A 101 -4.72 8.60 8.80
C PHE A 101 -4.76 8.70 10.31
N LYS A 102 -5.92 9.08 10.83
CA LYS A 102 -6.29 8.95 12.24
C LYS A 102 -7.64 8.28 12.38
N TRP A 103 -7.92 7.76 13.56
CA TRP A 103 -9.24 7.27 13.89
C TRP A 103 -10.09 8.40 14.52
N GLU A 104 -11.28 8.65 13.95
CA GLU A 104 -12.33 9.42 14.58
C GLU A 104 -13.45 8.45 15.01
N GLY A 105 -13.38 8.02 16.27
CA GLY A 105 -14.15 6.87 16.75
C GLY A 105 -13.71 5.59 16.01
N ARG A 106 -14.60 5.04 15.17
CA ARG A 106 -14.33 3.85 14.33
C ARG A 106 -14.15 4.19 12.85
N LYS A 107 -14.17 5.48 12.52
CA LYS A 107 -14.01 5.95 11.14
C LYS A 107 -12.55 6.30 10.89
N LEU A 108 -11.98 5.74 9.82
CA LEU A 108 -10.70 6.16 9.29
C LEU A 108 -10.88 7.52 8.59
N VAL A 109 -10.03 8.48 8.94
CA VAL A 109 -9.96 9.80 8.31
C VAL A 109 -8.53 10.04 7.87
N THR A 110 -8.33 10.29 6.58
CA THR A 110 -7.01 10.63 6.04
C THR A 110 -6.57 12.01 6.51
N VAL A 111 -5.29 12.15 6.80
CA VAL A 111 -4.66 13.37 7.33
C VAL A 111 -3.33 13.63 6.63
N PRO A 112 -2.76 14.84 6.80
CA PRO A 112 -1.39 15.12 6.33
C PRO A 112 -0.38 14.11 6.85
N LEU A 113 0.60 13.79 6.01
CA LEU A 113 1.66 12.83 6.37
C LEU A 113 2.43 13.30 7.63
N GLY A 114 2.45 12.47 8.65
CA GLY A 114 3.07 12.73 9.94
C GLY A 114 2.13 13.30 11.01
N GLU A 115 0.85 13.50 10.69
CA GLU A 115 -0.17 13.96 11.64
C GLU A 115 -1.10 12.81 12.12
N GLY A 116 -0.84 11.58 11.69
CA GLY A 116 -1.70 10.43 11.95
C GLY A 116 -1.02 9.28 12.68
N GLN A 117 -1.36 8.06 12.27
CA GLN A 117 -0.98 6.81 12.92
C GLN A 117 0.20 6.10 12.26
N VAL A 118 0.59 6.53 11.05
CA VAL A 118 1.69 5.91 10.32
C VAL A 118 3.02 6.25 10.97
N ASP A 119 3.78 5.22 11.33
CA ASP A 119 5.07 5.37 12.00
C ASP A 119 6.14 5.84 10.98
N PRO A 120 6.84 6.97 11.24
CA PRO A 120 8.00 7.42 10.46
C PRO A 120 9.07 6.35 10.25
N LYS A 121 9.16 5.38 11.15
CA LYS A 121 10.08 4.25 11.10
C LYS A 121 9.95 3.42 9.81
N TYR A 122 8.78 3.44 9.16
CA TYR A 122 8.60 2.78 7.88
C TYR A 122 9.58 3.31 6.81
N GLY A 123 9.73 4.63 6.71
CA GLY A 123 10.69 5.24 5.77
C GLY A 123 12.12 4.76 6.02
N GLU A 124 12.55 4.74 7.28
CA GLU A 124 13.86 4.23 7.69
C GLU A 124 14.01 2.74 7.34
N MET A 125 13.02 1.90 7.68
CA MET A 125 13.05 0.47 7.40
C MET A 125 13.12 0.19 5.90
N LEU A 126 12.34 0.92 5.09
CA LEU A 126 12.35 0.81 3.63
C LEU A 126 13.74 1.12 3.06
N MET A 127 14.34 2.23 3.46
CA MET A 127 15.66 2.63 2.95
C MET A 127 16.77 1.67 3.38
N LYS A 128 16.69 1.07 4.56
CA LYS A 128 17.64 0.04 5.03
C LYS A 128 17.63 -1.26 4.21
N THR A 129 16.57 -1.52 3.44
CA THR A 129 16.56 -2.66 2.50
C THR A 129 17.37 -2.41 1.22
N GLY A 130 17.85 -1.20 1.00
CA GLY A 130 18.45 -0.78 -0.27
C GLY A 130 17.41 -0.48 -1.35
N TYR A 131 16.15 -0.23 -0.96
CA TYR A 131 15.06 0.05 -1.89
C TYR A 131 15.36 1.26 -2.78
N SER A 132 15.23 1.06 -4.10
CA SER A 132 15.46 2.11 -5.12
C SER A 132 14.28 2.27 -6.08
N GLY A 133 13.15 1.61 -5.80
CA GLY A 133 11.95 1.67 -6.62
C GLY A 133 11.16 2.99 -6.45
N PRO A 134 10.04 3.13 -7.16
CA PRO A 134 9.19 4.32 -7.08
C PRO A 134 8.53 4.47 -5.71
N ILE A 135 8.49 5.72 -5.24
CA ILE A 135 7.77 6.11 -4.02
C ILE A 135 6.64 7.05 -4.42
N SER A 136 5.41 6.73 -4.01
CA SER A 136 4.23 7.52 -4.27
C SER A 136 3.71 8.15 -2.97
N LEU A 137 3.47 9.47 -3.01
CA LEU A 137 2.85 10.22 -1.92
C LEU A 137 1.40 10.52 -2.29
N HIS A 138 0.48 10.12 -1.43
CA HIS A 138 -0.95 10.31 -1.65
C HIS A 138 -1.50 11.40 -0.71
N VAL A 139 -2.14 12.42 -1.27
CA VAL A 139 -2.84 13.48 -0.55
C VAL A 139 -4.34 13.23 -0.72
N GLU A 140 -4.93 12.46 0.19
CA GLU A 140 -6.34 12.01 0.10
C GLU A 140 -7.26 12.72 1.12
N TYR A 141 -6.72 13.60 1.95
CA TYR A 141 -7.46 14.36 2.97
C TYR A 141 -8.03 15.68 2.45
N LEU A 142 -7.76 16.04 1.21
CA LEU A 142 -8.35 17.17 0.53
C LEU A 142 -9.40 16.71 -0.46
N GLY A 143 -10.47 17.51 -0.57
CA GLY A 143 -11.52 17.32 -1.57
C GLY A 143 -11.72 18.60 -2.39
N GLY A 144 -12.67 18.57 -3.31
CA GLY A 144 -13.06 19.72 -4.13
C GLY A 144 -12.92 19.47 -5.63
N ASP A 145 -13.38 20.42 -6.43
CA ASP A 145 -13.26 20.35 -7.88
C ASP A 145 -11.83 20.71 -8.31
N PRO A 146 -11.10 19.81 -8.98
CA PRO A 146 -9.74 20.09 -9.45
C PRO A 146 -9.68 21.19 -10.53
N LYS A 147 -10.81 21.64 -11.07
CA LYS A 147 -10.88 22.81 -11.96
C LYS A 147 -10.91 24.15 -11.23
N ASP A 148 -11.16 24.14 -9.92
CA ASP A 148 -11.10 25.35 -9.10
C ASP A 148 -9.64 25.69 -8.77
N PRO A 149 -9.14 26.89 -9.17
CA PRO A 149 -7.76 27.30 -8.90
C PRO A 149 -7.43 27.33 -7.41
N THR A 150 -8.40 27.59 -6.53
CA THR A 150 -8.20 27.62 -5.08
C THR A 150 -7.96 26.21 -4.55
N VAL A 151 -8.73 25.24 -5.05
CA VAL A 151 -8.58 23.82 -4.74
C VAL A 151 -7.20 23.32 -5.21
N LEU A 152 -6.84 23.63 -6.45
CA LEU A 152 -5.50 23.27 -7.00
C LEU A 152 -4.36 23.87 -6.17
N LYS A 153 -4.48 25.12 -5.73
CA LYS A 153 -3.48 25.75 -4.84
C LYS A 153 -3.36 24.98 -3.53
N GLY A 154 -4.49 24.62 -2.91
CA GLY A 154 -4.54 23.82 -1.68
C GLY A 154 -3.84 22.46 -1.85
N PHE A 155 -4.12 21.74 -2.93
CA PHE A 155 -3.44 20.46 -3.24
C PHE A 155 -1.93 20.64 -3.42
N ARG A 156 -1.50 21.69 -4.13
CA ARG A 156 -0.07 21.98 -4.30
C ARG A 156 0.62 22.23 -2.95
N GLU A 157 0.04 23.04 -2.09
CA GLU A 157 0.59 23.35 -0.76
C GLU A 157 0.68 22.10 0.11
N ALA A 158 -0.37 21.26 0.08
CA ALA A 158 -0.40 19.99 0.77
C ALA A 158 0.69 19.03 0.30
N HIS A 159 0.85 18.86 -1.02
CA HIS A 159 1.91 18.01 -1.57
C HIS A 159 3.31 18.51 -1.20
N LEU A 160 3.55 19.82 -1.23
CA LEU A 160 4.85 20.38 -0.84
C LEU A 160 5.15 20.15 0.65
N ARG A 161 4.17 20.30 1.51
CA ARG A 161 4.28 20.02 2.94
C ARG A 161 4.58 18.54 3.19
N ASP A 162 3.76 17.66 2.66
CA ASP A 162 3.86 16.22 2.90
C ASP A 162 5.12 15.63 2.25
N MET A 163 5.57 16.17 1.12
CA MET A 163 6.85 15.83 0.51
C MET A 163 8.04 16.19 1.42
N LYS A 164 7.96 17.31 2.15
CA LYS A 164 8.99 17.67 3.14
C LYS A 164 9.04 16.65 4.28
N THR A 165 7.88 16.24 4.78
CA THR A 165 7.75 15.19 5.80
C THR A 165 8.30 13.88 5.29
N LEU A 166 7.89 13.42 4.12
CA LEU A 166 8.35 12.18 3.49
C LEU A 166 9.88 12.16 3.35
N ARG A 167 10.45 13.23 2.82
CA ARG A 167 11.93 13.35 2.70
C ARG A 167 12.63 13.25 4.05
N SER A 168 12.03 13.75 5.12
CA SER A 168 12.59 13.60 6.48
C SER A 168 12.56 12.16 6.98
N TRP A 169 11.53 11.39 6.64
CA TRP A 169 11.41 9.99 7.01
C TRP A 169 12.40 9.11 6.26
N LEU A 170 12.61 9.37 4.97
CA LEU A 170 13.55 8.62 4.14
C LEU A 170 15.03 8.89 4.46
N ARG A 171 15.36 10.05 5.09
CA ARG A 171 16.74 10.42 5.46
C ARG A 171 17.20 9.88 6.82
N ARG A 172 16.30 9.30 7.60
CA ARG A 172 16.62 8.75 8.94
C ARG A 172 17.32 7.39 8.87
N ALA A 173 17.56 6.87 7.69
CA ALA A 173 18.25 5.59 7.45
C ALA A 173 19.77 5.71 7.52
#